data_bf7cc365c91085238bd6ae04ab33943a
#
_entry.id   bf7cc365c91085238bd6ae04ab33943a
#
_cell.length_a   1.000
_cell.length_b   1.000
_cell.length_c   1.000
_cell.angle_alpha   90.00
_cell.angle_beta   90.00
_cell.angle_gamma   90.00
#
_symmetry.space_group_name_H-M   'P 1'
#
loop_
_entity.id
_entity.type
_entity.pdbx_description
1 polymer ?
#
loop_
_entity_poly.entity_id
_entity_poly.type
_entity_poly.pdbx_seq_one_letter_code
_entity_poly.pdbx_strand_id
1 'polypeptide(L)'
;MLICPSMSDDPSKKPKATPAEVPTKGADYSHLEPKIYLLPNLMTAGNLLCGFLAVLSIFKGMHGELELLQGIEGVTHATIHDFYEKAIFFIFGSCIFDLLDGRLARLGGQESPFGREFDSIADVISFGMAPALLVSKAVLFNLPPEIEWLGWVVSFSYLLCGAMRLARFNCLAAMPQDPKGNSDFLGIPIPMAAGFIASLTFLLSNFYEVGKDLGAWNYVLVGVTIGLSILMMSNVRYPSFKKVDWSTKGSFWGIILGTLAIGLIFHETTRSYTPAVIFTLYLIYGLVRPLLSKKLRRSLSETIGG
;
A
#
# COMPACT_ATOMS: atom_id res chain seq x y z
N MET A 1 -18.73 -5.12 -11.29
CA MET A 1 -20.08 -5.61 -10.98
C MET A 1 -19.96 -6.32 -9.63
N LEU A 2 -20.32 -5.60 -8.56
CA LEU A 2 -20.30 -6.10 -7.18
C LEU A 2 -21.56 -6.94 -7.01
N ILE A 3 -21.45 -8.26 -7.13
CA ILE A 3 -22.53 -9.18 -6.78
C ILE A 3 -22.18 -9.77 -5.42
N CYS A 4 -22.86 -9.29 -4.38
CA CYS A 4 -23.03 -10.10 -3.17
C CYS A 4 -23.74 -11.39 -3.58
N PRO A 5 -23.30 -12.58 -3.14
CA PRO A 5 -24.02 -13.80 -3.40
C PRO A 5 -25.42 -13.71 -2.79
N SER A 6 -26.45 -13.77 -3.63
CA SER A 6 -27.83 -13.85 -3.20
C SER A 6 -28.01 -15.13 -2.39
N MET A 7 -28.47 -15.00 -1.16
CA MET A 7 -29.05 -16.11 -0.42
C MET A 7 -30.20 -16.67 -1.26
N SER A 8 -30.14 -17.96 -1.55
CA SER A 8 -31.24 -18.70 -2.19
C SER A 8 -32.48 -18.59 -1.30
N ASP A 9 -33.46 -17.87 -1.79
CA ASP A 9 -34.80 -17.80 -1.19
C ASP A 9 -35.51 -19.15 -1.37
N ASP A 10 -35.54 -19.95 -0.31
CA ASP A 10 -36.53 -21.01 -0.15
C ASP A 10 -37.78 -20.38 0.50
N PRO A 11 -38.92 -20.24 -0.20
CA PRO A 11 -40.10 -19.54 0.31
C PRO A 11 -40.80 -20.25 1.47
N SER A 12 -40.38 -21.46 1.84
CA SER A 12 -41.04 -22.27 2.87
C SER A 12 -40.47 -22.13 4.29
N LYS A 13 -39.32 -21.42 4.46
CA LYS A 13 -38.74 -21.17 5.80
C LYS A 13 -38.60 -19.67 6.04
N LYS A 14 -39.73 -19.02 6.40
CA LYS A 14 -39.65 -17.72 7.09
C LYS A 14 -39.04 -17.95 8.47
N PRO A 15 -37.83 -17.43 8.78
CA PRO A 15 -37.40 -17.34 10.17
C PRO A 15 -38.38 -16.42 10.89
N LYS A 16 -39.02 -16.89 11.98
CA LYS A 16 -39.68 -15.99 12.91
C LYS A 16 -38.65 -14.97 13.37
N ALA A 17 -38.76 -13.74 12.89
CA ALA A 17 -38.03 -12.62 13.44
C ALA A 17 -38.43 -12.53 14.93
N THR A 18 -37.54 -12.97 15.80
CA THR A 18 -37.61 -12.64 17.21
C THR A 18 -37.47 -11.12 17.28
N PRO A 19 -38.41 -10.39 17.89
CA PRO A 19 -38.26 -8.94 18.05
C PRO A 19 -36.89 -8.69 18.71
N ALA A 20 -36.07 -7.83 18.10
CA ALA A 20 -34.83 -7.40 18.73
C ALA A 20 -35.18 -6.87 20.12
N GLU A 21 -34.77 -7.56 21.18
CA GLU A 21 -34.93 -7.11 22.55
C GLU A 21 -34.24 -5.74 22.64
N VAL A 22 -35.08 -4.71 22.87
CA VAL A 22 -34.57 -3.37 23.20
C VAL A 22 -33.77 -3.52 24.50
N PRO A 23 -32.50 -3.16 24.54
CA PRO A 23 -31.67 -3.35 25.71
C PRO A 23 -32.28 -2.60 26.89
N THR A 24 -32.60 -3.33 27.95
CA THR A 24 -33.14 -2.75 29.20
C THR A 24 -32.06 -1.87 29.83
N LYS A 25 -32.49 -0.73 30.39
CA LYS A 25 -31.65 0.17 31.21
C LYS A 25 -30.92 -0.65 32.29
N GLY A 26 -29.60 -0.79 32.15
CA GLY A 26 -28.74 -1.53 33.10
C GLY A 26 -27.92 -2.67 32.49
N ALA A 27 -27.96 -2.89 31.16
CA ALA A 27 -27.06 -3.83 30.52
C ALA A 27 -25.61 -3.35 30.71
N ASP A 28 -24.77 -4.22 31.26
CA ASP A 28 -23.33 -3.96 31.39
C ASP A 28 -22.69 -4.02 30.00
N TYR A 29 -22.29 -2.86 29.48
CA TYR A 29 -21.62 -2.71 28.19
C TYR A 29 -20.08 -2.72 28.30
N SER A 30 -19.53 -2.98 29.50
CA SER A 30 -18.06 -2.96 29.72
C SER A 30 -17.29 -3.96 28.84
N HIS A 31 -17.97 -5.05 28.40
CA HIS A 31 -17.42 -6.04 27.48
C HIS A 31 -17.52 -5.63 25.99
N LEU A 32 -18.23 -4.53 25.69
CA LEU A 32 -18.32 -3.96 24.32
C LEU A 32 -17.28 -2.87 24.07
N GLU A 33 -16.52 -2.45 25.10
CA GLU A 33 -15.44 -1.48 24.90
C GLU A 33 -14.31 -2.10 24.05
N PRO A 34 -13.95 -1.46 22.95
CA PRO A 34 -12.88 -1.94 22.11
C PRO A 34 -11.55 -1.91 22.88
N LYS A 35 -10.90 -3.06 23.04
CA LYS A 35 -9.57 -3.12 23.65
C LYS A 35 -8.58 -2.38 22.78
N ILE A 36 -7.99 -1.31 23.32
CA ILE A 36 -6.98 -0.50 22.65
C ILE A 36 -5.61 -0.95 23.17
N TYR A 37 -4.80 -1.54 22.30
CA TYR A 37 -3.44 -1.95 22.61
C TYR A 37 -2.47 -0.84 22.20
N LEU A 38 -1.73 -0.31 23.17
CA LEU A 38 -0.91 0.89 22.96
C LEU A 38 0.19 0.67 21.91
N LEU A 39 0.93 -0.42 21.98
CA LEU A 39 2.13 -0.63 21.17
C LEU A 39 1.83 -0.81 19.67
N PRO A 40 0.89 -1.70 19.24
CA PRO A 40 0.51 -1.77 17.83
C PRO A 40 -0.06 -0.44 17.32
N ASN A 41 -0.97 0.19 18.07
CA ASN A 41 -1.58 1.44 17.65
C ASN A 41 -0.57 2.60 17.56
N LEU A 42 0.52 2.57 18.33
CA LEU A 42 1.61 3.54 18.22
C LEU A 42 2.38 3.36 16.90
N MET A 43 2.58 2.13 16.43
CA MET A 43 3.19 1.86 15.12
C MET A 43 2.27 2.31 13.98
N THR A 44 0.98 2.02 14.07
CA THR A 44 -0.02 2.54 13.12
C THR A 44 -0.06 4.07 13.10
N ALA A 45 0.06 4.72 14.27
CA ALA A 45 0.20 6.18 14.35
C ALA A 45 1.49 6.67 13.68
N GLY A 46 2.59 5.90 13.79
CA GLY A 46 3.84 6.16 13.06
C GLY A 46 3.68 6.06 11.54
N ASN A 47 2.94 5.03 11.06
CA ASN A 47 2.56 4.90 9.65
C ASN A 47 1.78 6.16 9.20
N LEU A 48 0.74 6.53 9.94
CA LEU A 48 -0.08 7.71 9.63
C LEU A 48 0.76 9.01 9.64
N LEU A 49 1.66 9.18 10.61
CA LEU A 49 2.55 10.34 10.69
C LEU A 49 3.46 10.42 9.46
N CYS A 50 4.08 9.32 9.07
CA CYS A 50 4.89 9.27 7.85
C CYS A 50 4.07 9.62 6.61
N GLY A 51 2.86 9.06 6.45
CA GLY A 51 1.95 9.41 5.36
C GLY A 51 1.59 10.89 5.32
N PHE A 52 1.29 11.47 6.48
CA PHE A 52 1.02 12.89 6.62
C PHE A 52 2.23 13.76 6.24
N LEU A 53 3.42 13.40 6.71
CA LEU A 53 4.67 14.11 6.36
C LEU A 53 5.01 13.97 4.87
N ALA A 54 4.68 12.83 4.24
CA ALA A 54 4.81 12.66 2.79
C ALA A 54 3.93 13.66 2.04
N VAL A 55 2.65 13.77 2.42
CA VAL A 55 1.70 14.72 1.83
C VAL A 55 2.19 16.17 2.02
N LEU A 56 2.63 16.54 3.23
CA LEU A 56 3.17 17.88 3.48
C LEU A 56 4.43 18.18 2.64
N SER A 57 5.29 17.19 2.45
CA SER A 57 6.50 17.34 1.63
C SER A 57 6.14 17.54 0.16
N ILE A 58 5.13 16.83 -0.36
CA ILE A 58 4.62 17.04 -1.72
C ILE A 58 4.07 18.46 -1.88
N PHE A 59 3.28 18.95 -0.92
CA PHE A 59 2.76 20.32 -0.96
C PHE A 59 3.88 21.38 -0.93
N LYS A 60 4.93 21.17 -0.12
CA LYS A 60 6.11 22.06 -0.12
C LYS A 60 6.84 22.05 -1.46
N GLY A 61 7.00 20.88 -2.09
CA GLY A 61 7.56 20.78 -3.42
C GLY A 61 6.74 21.54 -4.46
N MET A 62 5.42 21.38 -4.46
CA MET A 62 4.49 22.12 -5.34
C MET A 62 4.54 23.62 -5.12
N HIS A 63 4.61 24.07 -3.86
CA HIS A 63 4.75 25.48 -3.52
C HIS A 63 6.07 26.05 -4.02
N GLY A 64 7.18 25.33 -3.81
CA GLY A 64 8.50 25.73 -4.29
C GLY A 64 8.55 25.84 -5.83
N GLU A 65 7.84 24.97 -6.56
CA GLU A 65 7.74 25.12 -8.02
C GLU A 65 7.02 26.39 -8.44
N LEU A 66 5.94 26.75 -7.74
CA LEU A 66 5.22 27.98 -7.99
C LEU A 66 6.08 29.21 -7.69
N GLU A 67 6.84 29.20 -6.58
CA GLU A 67 7.78 30.26 -6.20
C GLU A 67 8.91 30.40 -7.25
N LEU A 68 9.43 29.29 -7.74
CA LEU A 68 10.46 29.27 -8.80
C LEU A 68 9.94 29.88 -10.10
N LEU A 69 8.70 29.57 -10.50
CA LEU A 69 8.04 30.16 -11.67
C LEU A 69 7.80 31.67 -11.52
N GLN A 70 7.60 32.14 -10.30
CA GLN A 70 7.45 33.57 -9.97
C GLN A 70 8.79 34.31 -9.86
N GLY A 71 9.92 33.62 -9.98
CA GLY A 71 11.26 34.20 -9.91
C GLY A 71 11.66 34.63 -8.49
N ILE A 72 11.09 33.99 -7.44
CA ILE A 72 11.42 34.27 -6.04
C ILE A 72 12.84 33.77 -5.75
N GLU A 73 13.68 34.66 -5.25
CA GLU A 73 15.07 34.32 -4.91
C GLU A 73 15.14 33.30 -3.75
N GLY A 74 16.09 32.37 -3.84
CA GLY A 74 16.37 31.39 -2.79
C GLY A 74 15.72 30.01 -3.00
N VAL A 75 14.82 29.85 -3.95
CA VAL A 75 14.24 28.56 -4.33
C VAL A 75 14.98 28.03 -5.57
N THR A 76 15.44 26.80 -5.50
CA THR A 76 16.16 26.12 -6.57
C THR A 76 15.49 24.81 -6.94
N HIS A 77 15.74 24.31 -8.16
CA HIS A 77 15.29 22.97 -8.55
C HIS A 77 15.76 21.87 -7.58
N ALA A 78 16.99 22.00 -7.06
CA ALA A 78 17.52 21.06 -6.06
C ALA A 78 16.70 21.04 -4.75
N THR A 79 16.28 22.24 -4.28
CA THR A 79 15.43 22.34 -3.09
C THR A 79 14.06 21.69 -3.29
N ILE A 80 13.47 21.85 -4.46
CA ILE A 80 12.18 21.25 -4.83
C ILE A 80 12.31 19.73 -4.92
N HIS A 81 13.36 19.25 -5.58
CA HIS A 81 13.67 17.83 -5.68
C HIS A 81 13.81 17.16 -4.29
N ASP A 82 14.51 17.82 -3.36
CA ASP A 82 14.69 17.35 -1.98
C ASP A 82 13.35 17.17 -1.24
N PHE A 83 12.35 18.02 -1.50
CA PHE A 83 11.01 17.82 -0.92
C PHE A 83 10.30 16.58 -1.48
N TYR A 84 10.39 16.31 -2.79
CA TYR A 84 9.80 15.10 -3.37
C TYR A 84 10.55 13.83 -2.94
N GLU A 85 11.87 13.90 -2.85
CA GLU A 85 12.68 12.81 -2.31
C GLU A 85 12.29 12.48 -0.86
N LYS A 86 12.14 13.49 0.00
CA LYS A 86 11.64 13.32 1.37
C LYS A 86 10.25 12.68 1.41
N ALA A 87 9.34 13.09 0.53
CA ALA A 87 8.02 12.48 0.45
C ALA A 87 8.11 10.98 0.13
N ILE A 88 8.96 10.60 -0.79
CA ILE A 88 9.20 9.20 -1.17
C ILE A 88 9.76 8.40 0.01
N PHE A 89 10.75 8.95 0.72
CA PHE A 89 11.29 8.30 1.92
C PHE A 89 10.27 8.17 3.05
N PHE A 90 9.37 9.13 3.21
CA PHE A 90 8.27 9.01 4.17
C PHE A 90 7.29 7.91 3.76
N ILE A 91 6.98 7.73 2.46
CA ILE A 91 6.16 6.60 1.98
C ILE A 91 6.84 5.26 2.31
N PHE A 92 8.16 5.14 2.10
CA PHE A 92 8.90 3.93 2.50
C PHE A 92 8.92 3.73 4.01
N GLY A 93 9.04 4.83 4.77
CA GLY A 93 8.92 4.79 6.24
C GLY A 93 7.55 4.26 6.70
N SER A 94 6.48 4.70 6.04
CA SER A 94 5.13 4.16 6.28
C SER A 94 5.07 2.65 6.06
N CYS A 95 5.69 2.12 4.98
CA CYS A 95 5.75 0.67 4.74
C CYS A 95 6.46 -0.10 5.87
N ILE A 96 7.49 0.51 6.49
CA ILE A 96 8.19 -0.10 7.63
C ILE A 96 7.29 -0.14 8.86
N PHE A 97 6.61 0.96 9.18
CA PHE A 97 5.70 1.04 10.32
C PHE A 97 4.51 0.09 10.18
N ASP A 98 3.88 0.00 9.00
CA ASP A 98 2.81 -0.95 8.67
C ASP A 98 3.27 -2.42 8.83
N LEU A 99 4.49 -2.73 8.40
CA LEU A 99 5.04 -4.07 8.59
C LEU A 99 5.26 -4.39 10.07
N LEU A 100 5.67 -3.40 10.87
CA LEU A 100 5.96 -3.56 12.30
C LEU A 100 4.68 -3.72 13.11
N ASP A 101 3.64 -2.89 12.89
CA ASP A 101 2.40 -2.96 13.65
C ASP A 101 1.66 -4.28 13.45
N GLY A 102 1.54 -4.74 12.20
CA GLY A 102 0.95 -6.04 11.88
C GLY A 102 1.74 -7.23 12.46
N ARG A 103 3.06 -7.11 12.64
CA ARG A 103 3.87 -8.14 13.31
C ARG A 103 3.71 -8.09 14.82
N LEU A 104 3.77 -6.91 15.42
CA LEU A 104 3.63 -6.72 16.86
C LEU A 104 2.25 -7.16 17.35
N ALA A 105 1.19 -6.82 16.62
CA ALA A 105 -0.16 -7.25 16.94
C ALA A 105 -0.29 -8.78 16.98
N ARG A 106 0.30 -9.48 16.00
CA ARG A 106 0.28 -10.96 15.94
C ARG A 106 1.12 -11.60 17.02
N LEU A 107 2.35 -11.12 17.25
CA LEU A 107 3.26 -11.69 18.29
C LEU A 107 2.71 -11.49 19.69
N GLY A 108 2.04 -10.35 19.93
CA GLY A 108 1.44 -10.05 21.22
C GLY A 108 0.04 -10.65 21.43
N GLY A 109 -0.58 -11.28 20.40
CA GLY A 109 -1.98 -11.69 20.46
C GLY A 109 -2.93 -10.49 20.69
N GLN A 110 -2.53 -9.29 20.27
CA GLN A 110 -3.15 -8.02 20.56
C GLN A 110 -3.93 -7.47 19.35
N GLU A 111 -4.48 -8.34 18.55
CA GLU A 111 -5.36 -7.93 17.45
C GLU A 111 -6.70 -7.44 18.02
N SER A 112 -7.10 -6.21 17.67
CA SER A 112 -8.38 -5.63 18.07
C SER A 112 -9.16 -5.13 16.85
N PRO A 113 -10.51 -5.12 16.89
CA PRO A 113 -11.32 -4.49 15.85
C PRO A 113 -10.95 -3.02 15.64
N PHE A 114 -10.72 -2.27 16.72
CA PHE A 114 -10.29 -0.87 16.65
C PHE A 114 -8.95 -0.72 15.91
N GLY A 115 -7.94 -1.52 16.25
CA GLY A 115 -6.62 -1.46 15.61
C GLY A 115 -6.71 -1.71 14.10
N ARG A 116 -7.53 -2.66 13.67
CA ARG A 116 -7.74 -2.97 12.25
C ARG A 116 -8.37 -1.83 11.47
N GLU A 117 -9.38 -1.16 12.03
CA GLU A 117 -10.02 -0.02 11.37
C GLU A 117 -9.08 1.19 11.36
N PHE A 118 -8.33 1.43 12.44
CA PHE A 118 -7.36 2.51 12.53
C PHE A 118 -6.20 2.31 11.52
N ASP A 119 -5.71 1.09 11.39
CA ASP A 119 -4.71 0.68 10.39
C ASP A 119 -5.19 0.96 8.97
N SER A 120 -6.43 0.56 8.65
CA SER A 120 -7.01 0.81 7.34
C SER A 120 -7.14 2.31 7.02
N ILE A 121 -7.44 3.16 8.01
CA ILE A 121 -7.49 4.62 7.82
C ILE A 121 -6.08 5.17 7.58
N ALA A 122 -5.09 4.72 8.37
CA ALA A 122 -3.69 5.10 8.18
C ALA A 122 -3.19 4.72 6.79
N ASP A 123 -3.50 3.50 6.33
CA ASP A 123 -3.11 2.98 5.02
C ASP A 123 -3.72 3.78 3.86
N VAL A 124 -4.98 4.21 3.97
CA VAL A 124 -5.60 5.07 2.93
C VAL A 124 -4.83 6.37 2.77
N ILE A 125 -4.32 6.96 3.85
CA ILE A 125 -3.56 8.21 3.81
C ILE A 125 -2.15 7.95 3.29
N SER A 126 -1.45 6.99 3.86
CA SER A 126 -0.03 6.72 3.59
C SER A 126 0.21 6.06 2.24
N PHE A 127 -0.64 5.10 1.85
CA PHE A 127 -0.46 4.29 0.64
C PHE A 127 -1.52 4.56 -0.44
N GLY A 128 -2.61 5.25 -0.08
CA GLY A 128 -3.59 5.72 -1.05
C GLY A 128 -3.32 7.17 -1.45
N MET A 129 -3.47 8.12 -0.52
CA MET A 129 -3.46 9.55 -0.79
C MET A 129 -2.06 10.08 -1.16
N ALA A 130 -1.02 9.74 -0.38
CA ALA A 130 0.33 10.28 -0.63
C ALA A 130 0.89 9.85 -2.01
N PRO A 131 0.86 8.56 -2.43
CA PRO A 131 1.27 8.18 -3.77
C PRO A 131 0.36 8.74 -4.88
N ALA A 132 -0.96 8.87 -4.65
CA ALA A 132 -1.88 9.48 -5.60
C ALA A 132 -1.51 10.94 -5.89
N LEU A 133 -1.20 11.71 -4.85
CA LEU A 133 -0.74 13.10 -4.98
C LEU A 133 0.62 13.18 -5.67
N LEU A 134 1.54 12.27 -5.36
CA LEU A 134 2.85 12.21 -6.01
C LEU A 134 2.71 11.96 -7.52
N VAL A 135 1.86 11.01 -7.93
CA VAL A 135 1.56 10.73 -9.34
C VAL A 135 0.86 11.91 -10.00
N SER A 136 -0.14 12.49 -9.34
CA SER A 136 -0.86 13.66 -9.84
C SER A 136 0.12 14.77 -10.18
N LYS A 137 1.10 15.02 -9.30
CA LYS A 137 2.14 15.99 -9.54
C LYS A 137 3.04 15.63 -10.71
N ALA A 138 3.58 14.41 -10.74
CA ALA A 138 4.48 13.95 -11.80
C ALA A 138 3.83 13.98 -13.19
N VAL A 139 2.51 13.76 -13.26
CA VAL A 139 1.74 13.76 -14.51
C VAL A 139 1.30 15.16 -14.91
N LEU A 140 0.77 15.96 -13.97
CA LEU A 140 0.21 17.28 -14.25
C LEU A 140 1.21 18.26 -14.87
N PHE A 141 2.46 18.25 -14.41
CA PHE A 141 3.47 19.20 -14.91
C PHE A 141 4.00 18.89 -16.31
N ASN A 142 3.73 17.68 -16.82
CA ASN A 142 4.35 17.19 -18.06
C ASN A 142 3.34 16.75 -19.10
N LEU A 143 2.02 16.86 -18.81
CA LEU A 143 0.97 16.60 -19.81
C LEU A 143 0.57 17.90 -20.51
N PRO A 144 0.18 17.83 -21.81
CA PRO A 144 -0.45 18.95 -22.49
C PRO A 144 -1.70 19.43 -21.73
N PRO A 145 -1.98 20.76 -21.72
CA PRO A 145 -3.13 21.34 -21.00
C PRO A 145 -4.47 20.68 -21.33
N GLU A 146 -4.63 20.20 -22.57
CA GLU A 146 -5.86 19.56 -23.06
C GLU A 146 -6.19 18.26 -22.32
N ILE A 147 -5.18 17.56 -21.78
CA ILE A 147 -5.32 16.27 -21.10
C ILE A 147 -4.83 16.31 -19.63
N GLU A 148 -4.60 17.49 -19.07
CA GLU A 148 -4.18 17.67 -17.66
C GLU A 148 -5.16 16.98 -16.68
N TRP A 149 -6.46 17.04 -16.95
CA TRP A 149 -7.51 16.39 -16.17
C TRP A 149 -7.30 14.87 -16.02
N LEU A 150 -6.60 14.23 -16.98
CA LEU A 150 -6.30 12.80 -16.93
C LEU A 150 -5.46 12.44 -15.70
N GLY A 151 -4.52 13.29 -15.31
CA GLY A 151 -3.70 13.11 -14.12
C GLY A 151 -4.56 13.01 -12.86
N TRP A 152 -5.58 13.86 -12.73
CA TRP A 152 -6.49 13.83 -11.58
C TRP A 152 -7.35 12.58 -11.55
N VAL A 153 -7.91 12.19 -12.71
CA VAL A 153 -8.74 10.98 -12.82
C VAL A 153 -7.94 9.73 -12.50
N VAL A 154 -6.70 9.62 -13.02
CA VAL A 154 -5.82 8.47 -12.76
C VAL A 154 -5.44 8.39 -11.29
N SER A 155 -5.02 9.52 -10.70
CA SER A 155 -4.65 9.58 -9.28
C SER A 155 -5.83 9.26 -8.36
N PHE A 156 -7.01 9.82 -8.66
CA PHE A 156 -8.23 9.49 -7.91
C PHE A 156 -8.62 8.02 -8.07
N SER A 157 -8.50 7.45 -9.27
CA SER A 157 -8.79 6.02 -9.49
C SER A 157 -7.88 5.12 -8.67
N TYR A 158 -6.60 5.48 -8.54
CA TYR A 158 -5.66 4.75 -7.68
C TYR A 158 -6.09 4.81 -6.21
N LEU A 159 -6.37 6.00 -5.68
CA LEU A 159 -6.85 6.20 -4.32
C LEU A 159 -8.14 5.42 -4.06
N LEU A 160 -9.12 5.52 -4.98
CA LEU A 160 -10.41 4.84 -4.87
C LEU A 160 -10.23 3.32 -4.84
N CYS A 161 -9.46 2.76 -5.77
CA CYS A 161 -9.20 1.31 -5.82
C CYS A 161 -8.46 0.83 -4.57
N GLY A 162 -7.53 1.62 -4.03
CA GLY A 162 -6.84 1.34 -2.78
C GLY A 162 -7.81 1.28 -1.59
N ALA A 163 -8.66 2.29 -1.44
CA ALA A 163 -9.67 2.35 -0.38
C ALA A 163 -10.70 1.21 -0.48
N MET A 164 -11.20 0.93 -1.70
CA MET A 164 -12.13 -0.18 -1.94
C MET A 164 -11.49 -1.55 -1.65
N ARG A 165 -10.19 -1.71 -1.95
CA ARG A 165 -9.44 -2.92 -1.62
C ARG A 165 -9.36 -3.14 -0.10
N LEU A 166 -9.06 -2.10 0.67
CA LEU A 166 -9.01 -2.18 2.14
C LEU A 166 -10.40 -2.50 2.73
N ALA A 167 -11.44 -1.83 2.27
CA ALA A 167 -12.81 -2.13 2.66
C ALA A 167 -13.20 -3.59 2.36
N ARG A 168 -12.88 -4.08 1.14
CA ARG A 168 -13.09 -5.48 0.75
C ARG A 168 -12.33 -6.44 1.67
N PHE A 169 -11.09 -6.13 2.01
CA PHE A 169 -10.27 -6.96 2.91
C PHE A 169 -10.90 -7.03 4.31
N ASN A 170 -11.34 -5.91 4.87
CA ASN A 170 -11.98 -5.86 6.18
C ASN A 170 -13.30 -6.63 6.20
N CYS A 171 -14.14 -6.50 5.16
CA CYS A 171 -15.37 -7.28 5.02
C CYS A 171 -15.08 -8.79 4.97
N LEU A 172 -14.08 -9.22 4.21
CA LEU A 172 -13.71 -10.63 4.12
C LEU A 172 -13.11 -11.17 5.42
N ALA A 173 -12.34 -10.34 6.15
CA ALA A 173 -11.77 -10.71 7.45
C ALA A 173 -12.82 -10.84 8.55
N ALA A 174 -13.96 -10.15 8.43
CA ALA A 174 -15.10 -10.25 9.37
C ALA A 174 -15.98 -11.50 9.13
N MET A 175 -15.85 -12.17 7.98
CA MET A 175 -16.60 -13.40 7.68
C MET A 175 -15.98 -14.61 8.39
N PRO A 176 -16.80 -15.65 8.74
CA PRO A 176 -16.28 -16.90 9.26
C PRO A 176 -15.23 -17.50 8.30
N GLN A 177 -14.02 -17.71 8.79
CA GLN A 177 -12.93 -18.25 7.98
C GLN A 177 -13.06 -19.78 7.86
N ASP A 178 -12.96 -20.31 6.63
CA ASP A 178 -12.82 -21.74 6.43
C ASP A 178 -11.45 -22.19 6.97
N PRO A 179 -11.36 -23.17 7.89
CA PRO A 179 -10.09 -23.64 8.46
C PRO A 179 -9.08 -24.15 7.42
N LYS A 180 -9.55 -24.49 6.23
CA LYS A 180 -8.72 -24.93 5.09
C LYS A 180 -8.46 -23.83 4.06
N GLY A 181 -8.90 -22.59 4.32
CA GLY A 181 -8.76 -21.46 3.41
C GLY A 181 -7.30 -21.05 3.19
N ASN A 182 -6.93 -20.78 1.95
CA ASN A 182 -5.62 -20.22 1.60
C ASN A 182 -5.51 -18.78 2.15
N SER A 183 -4.43 -18.47 2.84
CA SER A 183 -4.12 -17.15 3.40
C SER A 183 -3.54 -16.16 2.37
N ASP A 184 -3.65 -16.44 1.07
CA ASP A 184 -3.14 -15.57 0.02
C ASP A 184 -3.98 -14.28 -0.09
N PHE A 185 -3.34 -13.14 -0.36
CA PHE A 185 -4.02 -11.89 -0.61
C PHE A 185 -4.71 -11.88 -1.97
N LEU A 186 -5.95 -11.43 -2.02
CA LEU A 186 -6.65 -11.12 -3.27
C LEU A 186 -6.27 -9.70 -3.73
N GLY A 187 -5.70 -9.58 -4.91
CA GLY A 187 -5.14 -8.34 -5.45
C GLY A 187 -3.79 -7.97 -4.83
N ILE A 188 -3.09 -7.01 -5.45
CA ILE A 188 -1.82 -6.50 -4.94
C ILE A 188 -2.02 -5.76 -3.60
N PRO A 189 -1.18 -5.97 -2.56
CA PRO A 189 -1.23 -5.18 -1.33
C PRO A 189 -1.02 -3.69 -1.59
N ILE A 190 -1.78 -2.81 -0.89
CA ILE A 190 -1.68 -1.36 -1.10
C ILE A 190 -0.30 -0.80 -0.76
N PRO A 191 0.43 -1.26 0.30
CA PRO A 191 1.79 -0.80 0.55
C PRO A 191 2.75 -1.16 -0.60
N MET A 192 2.55 -2.31 -1.25
CA MET A 192 3.38 -2.73 -2.39
C MET A 192 3.10 -1.89 -3.64
N ALA A 193 1.85 -1.55 -3.89
CA ALA A 193 1.48 -0.65 -4.99
C ALA A 193 2.05 0.76 -4.76
N ALA A 194 1.94 1.29 -3.53
CA ALA A 194 2.50 2.56 -3.12
C ALA A 194 4.03 2.60 -3.24
N GLY A 195 4.69 1.56 -2.74
CA GLY A 195 6.15 1.42 -2.84
C GLY A 195 6.63 1.35 -4.29
N PHE A 196 5.87 0.67 -5.17
CA PHE A 196 6.19 0.63 -6.60
C PHE A 196 6.09 2.02 -7.25
N ILE A 197 5.00 2.76 -7.02
CA ILE A 197 4.82 4.12 -7.53
C ILE A 197 5.93 5.04 -7.00
N ALA A 198 6.18 5.03 -5.69
CA ALA A 198 7.20 5.85 -5.06
C ALA A 198 8.60 5.55 -5.64
N SER A 199 8.94 4.26 -5.81
CA SER A 199 10.22 3.84 -6.37
C SER A 199 10.39 4.21 -7.84
N LEU A 200 9.32 4.08 -8.64
CA LEU A 200 9.36 4.48 -10.05
C LEU A 200 9.48 6.00 -10.18
N THR A 201 8.74 6.77 -9.38
CA THR A 201 8.85 8.24 -9.36
C THR A 201 10.26 8.66 -8.94
N PHE A 202 10.86 7.99 -7.94
CA PHE A 202 12.23 8.27 -7.51
C PHE A 202 13.25 8.01 -8.61
N LEU A 203 13.10 6.90 -9.32
CA LEU A 203 13.96 6.57 -10.46
C LEU A 203 13.83 7.61 -11.58
N LEU A 204 12.62 8.01 -11.94
CA LEU A 204 12.36 8.99 -12.99
C LEU A 204 12.88 10.38 -12.60
N SER A 205 12.70 10.79 -11.36
CA SER A 205 13.20 12.06 -10.82
C SER A 205 14.74 12.18 -10.97
N ASN A 206 15.46 11.12 -10.67
CA ASN A 206 16.92 11.08 -10.85
C ASN A 206 17.35 11.18 -12.33
N PHE A 207 16.59 10.60 -13.26
CA PHE A 207 16.89 10.75 -14.69
C PHE A 207 16.63 12.18 -15.19
N TYR A 208 15.63 12.86 -14.62
CA TYR A 208 15.33 14.25 -14.93
C TYR A 208 16.46 15.19 -14.50
N GLU A 209 17.07 14.98 -13.32
CA GLU A 209 18.25 15.75 -12.88
C GLU A 209 19.45 15.63 -13.82
N VAL A 210 19.61 14.49 -14.49
CA VAL A 210 20.70 14.26 -15.48
C VAL A 210 20.39 14.95 -16.83
N GLY A 211 19.30 15.75 -16.94
CA GLY A 211 18.98 16.52 -18.13
C GLY A 211 18.41 15.71 -19.30
N LYS A 212 17.87 14.54 -19.03
CA LYS A 212 17.18 13.72 -20.04
C LYS A 212 15.71 14.15 -20.13
N ASP A 213 15.27 14.43 -21.35
CA ASP A 213 13.83 14.64 -21.60
C ASP A 213 13.08 13.32 -21.42
N LEU A 214 12.23 13.30 -20.41
CA LEU A 214 11.45 12.12 -20.02
C LEU A 214 9.98 12.23 -20.43
N GLY A 215 9.62 13.11 -21.38
CA GLY A 215 8.24 13.37 -21.77
C GLY A 215 7.40 12.12 -22.01
N ALA A 216 7.96 11.07 -22.63
CA ALA A 216 7.28 9.80 -22.83
C ALA A 216 7.07 8.98 -21.54
N TRP A 217 7.89 9.15 -20.51
CA TRP A 217 7.83 8.38 -19.27
C TRP A 217 6.62 8.76 -18.39
N ASN A 218 6.08 9.96 -18.56
CA ASN A 218 4.86 10.36 -17.89
C ASN A 218 3.67 9.47 -18.31
N TYR A 219 3.58 9.12 -19.58
CA TYR A 219 2.56 8.18 -20.08
C TYR A 219 2.78 6.75 -19.52
N VAL A 220 4.04 6.34 -19.33
CA VAL A 220 4.35 5.06 -18.66
C VAL A 220 3.85 5.09 -17.23
N LEU A 221 4.10 6.18 -16.47
CA LEU A 221 3.61 6.33 -15.10
C LEU A 221 2.08 6.30 -15.02
N VAL A 222 1.39 6.96 -15.95
CA VAL A 222 -0.07 6.87 -16.09
C VAL A 222 -0.52 5.41 -16.30
N GLY A 223 0.07 4.73 -17.28
CA GLY A 223 -0.27 3.34 -17.60
C GLY A 223 -0.02 2.38 -16.42
N VAL A 224 1.11 2.56 -15.74
CA VAL A 224 1.45 1.79 -14.52
C VAL A 224 0.44 2.05 -13.41
N THR A 225 0.07 3.30 -13.16
CA THR A 225 -0.88 3.66 -12.09
C THR A 225 -2.25 3.06 -12.35
N ILE A 226 -2.74 3.11 -13.60
CA ILE A 226 -3.99 2.44 -14.01
C ILE A 226 -3.87 0.93 -13.84
N GLY A 227 -2.75 0.33 -14.28
CA GLY A 227 -2.49 -1.10 -14.12
C GLY A 227 -2.51 -1.54 -12.66
N LEU A 228 -1.88 -0.78 -11.76
CA LEU A 228 -1.89 -1.06 -10.32
C LEU A 228 -3.29 -0.91 -9.72
N SER A 229 -4.07 0.09 -10.13
CA SER A 229 -5.46 0.29 -9.72
C SER A 229 -6.32 -0.94 -10.06
N ILE A 230 -6.19 -1.44 -11.29
CA ILE A 230 -6.87 -2.67 -11.74
C ILE A 230 -6.37 -3.88 -10.95
N LEU A 231 -5.06 -4.00 -10.73
CA LEU A 231 -4.47 -5.11 -9.97
C LEU A 231 -4.95 -5.14 -8.51
N MET A 232 -5.12 -3.99 -7.86
CA MET A 232 -5.66 -3.91 -6.50
C MET A 232 -7.06 -4.50 -6.40
N MET A 233 -7.91 -4.29 -7.42
CA MET A 233 -9.28 -4.81 -7.48
C MET A 233 -9.37 -6.22 -8.06
N SER A 234 -8.28 -6.75 -8.63
CA SER A 234 -8.24 -8.07 -9.26
C SER A 234 -8.38 -9.22 -8.26
N ASN A 235 -8.70 -10.41 -8.78
CA ASN A 235 -8.70 -11.65 -8.01
C ASN A 235 -7.36 -12.41 -8.10
N VAL A 236 -6.31 -11.77 -8.60
CA VAL A 236 -4.96 -12.35 -8.65
C VAL A 236 -4.47 -12.59 -7.23
N ARG A 237 -3.97 -13.80 -6.96
CA ARG A 237 -3.51 -14.17 -5.62
C ARG A 237 -2.03 -13.84 -5.46
N TYR A 238 -1.76 -12.87 -4.59
CA TYR A 238 -0.41 -12.50 -4.20
C TYR A 238 0.05 -13.28 -2.96
N PRO A 239 1.35 -13.63 -2.86
CA PRO A 239 1.88 -14.33 -1.70
C PRO A 239 1.77 -13.47 -0.46
N SER A 240 1.33 -14.09 0.63
CA SER A 240 1.34 -13.46 1.96
C SER A 240 2.65 -13.78 2.67
N PHE A 241 3.40 -12.75 3.08
CA PHE A 241 4.59 -12.90 3.93
C PHE A 241 4.25 -13.23 5.39
N LYS A 242 2.98 -13.50 5.71
CA LYS A 242 2.53 -13.81 7.07
C LYS A 242 3.12 -15.11 7.64
N LYS A 243 3.64 -16.02 6.80
CA LYS A 243 4.15 -17.35 7.19
C LYS A 243 5.67 -17.44 7.24
N VAL A 244 6.40 -16.33 7.13
CA VAL A 244 7.86 -16.37 7.28
C VAL A 244 8.18 -16.60 8.75
N ASP A 245 8.50 -17.85 9.08
CA ASP A 245 8.89 -18.26 10.43
C ASP A 245 10.39 -17.97 10.62
N TRP A 246 10.72 -17.10 11.58
CA TRP A 246 12.09 -16.64 11.83
C TRP A 246 13.02 -17.74 12.37
N SER A 247 12.47 -18.91 12.66
CA SER A 247 13.20 -20.06 13.21
C SER A 247 13.89 -20.95 12.16
N THR A 248 13.64 -20.73 10.86
CA THR A 248 14.15 -21.60 9.80
C THR A 248 15.35 -21.00 9.06
N LYS A 249 16.18 -21.88 8.42
CA LYS A 249 17.34 -21.44 7.60
C LYS A 249 16.98 -20.42 6.52
N GLY A 250 15.74 -20.42 6.01
CA GLY A 250 15.23 -19.43 5.05
C GLY A 250 15.14 -18.01 5.63
N SER A 251 14.88 -17.89 6.94
CA SER A 251 14.85 -16.62 7.66
C SER A 251 16.21 -15.93 7.71
N PHE A 252 17.28 -16.70 7.86
CA PHE A 252 18.67 -16.18 7.87
C PHE A 252 19.02 -15.52 6.53
N TRP A 253 18.71 -16.20 5.41
CA TRP A 253 18.89 -15.63 4.09
C TRP A 253 17.99 -14.42 3.83
N GLY A 254 16.77 -14.41 4.35
CA GLY A 254 15.87 -13.26 4.31
C GLY A 254 16.42 -12.03 5.03
N ILE A 255 17.06 -12.22 6.20
CA ILE A 255 17.73 -11.15 6.94
C ILE A 255 18.93 -10.61 6.13
N ILE A 256 19.77 -11.50 5.60
CA ILE A 256 20.94 -11.09 4.79
C ILE A 256 20.48 -10.30 3.57
N LEU A 257 19.48 -10.81 2.84
CA LEU A 257 18.94 -10.12 1.66
C LEU A 257 18.32 -8.77 2.02
N GLY A 258 17.59 -8.70 3.13
CA GLY A 258 17.01 -7.46 3.66
C GLY A 258 18.09 -6.44 4.04
N THR A 259 19.13 -6.87 4.75
CA THR A 259 20.27 -6.01 5.12
C THR A 259 21.03 -5.53 3.87
N LEU A 260 21.24 -6.41 2.90
CA LEU A 260 21.87 -6.06 1.62
C LEU A 260 21.02 -5.03 0.86
N ALA A 261 19.69 -5.25 0.77
CA ALA A 261 18.78 -4.31 0.13
C ALA A 261 18.79 -2.94 0.83
N ILE A 262 18.77 -2.91 2.16
CA ILE A 262 18.91 -1.68 2.95
C ILE A 262 20.25 -1.01 2.65
N GLY A 263 21.36 -1.74 2.66
CA GLY A 263 22.69 -1.20 2.33
C GLY A 263 22.76 -0.59 0.93
N LEU A 264 22.11 -1.24 -0.06
CA LEU A 264 22.04 -0.73 -1.43
C LEU A 264 21.16 0.52 -1.56
N ILE A 265 20.12 0.66 -0.71
CA ILE A 265 19.28 1.87 -0.67
C ILE A 265 20.05 3.06 -0.11
N PHE A 266 20.96 2.84 0.85
CA PHE A 266 21.79 3.91 1.42
C PHE A 266 23.04 4.23 0.59
N HIS A 267 23.36 3.45 -0.43
CA HIS A 267 24.49 3.73 -1.31
C HIS A 267 24.09 4.73 -2.40
N GLU A 268 24.78 5.86 -2.48
CA GLU A 268 24.42 7.00 -3.37
C GLU A 268 24.15 6.61 -4.82
N THR A 269 24.95 5.71 -5.39
CA THR A 269 24.83 5.29 -6.80
C THR A 269 23.64 4.38 -7.05
N THR A 270 23.21 3.58 -6.06
CA THR A 270 22.20 2.52 -6.25
C THR A 270 20.86 2.85 -5.59
N ARG A 271 20.80 3.90 -4.77
CA ARG A 271 19.61 4.25 -3.97
C ARG A 271 18.32 4.39 -4.78
N SER A 272 18.41 4.91 -6.01
CA SER A 272 17.23 5.14 -6.86
C SER A 272 16.78 3.89 -7.59
N TYR A 273 17.71 3.00 -7.96
CA TYR A 273 17.38 1.79 -8.72
C TYR A 273 16.92 0.65 -7.82
N THR A 274 17.49 0.51 -6.62
CA THR A 274 17.25 -0.64 -5.74
C THR A 274 15.78 -0.81 -5.36
N PRO A 275 15.04 0.22 -4.89
CA PRO A 275 13.63 0.07 -4.59
C PRO A 275 12.81 -0.31 -5.82
N ALA A 276 13.08 0.32 -6.97
CA ALA A 276 12.38 0.04 -8.22
C ALA A 276 12.54 -1.41 -8.65
N VAL A 277 13.74 -1.98 -8.55
CA VAL A 277 14.00 -3.39 -8.86
C VAL A 277 13.26 -4.32 -7.90
N ILE A 278 13.30 -4.05 -6.58
CA ILE A 278 12.64 -4.89 -5.57
C ILE A 278 11.13 -4.94 -5.82
N PHE A 279 10.47 -3.79 -5.95
CA PHE A 279 9.02 -3.73 -6.17
C PHE A 279 8.61 -4.29 -7.53
N THR A 280 9.42 -4.10 -8.58
CA THR A 280 9.18 -4.70 -9.91
C THR A 280 9.25 -6.22 -9.86
N LEU A 281 10.26 -6.78 -9.20
CA LEU A 281 10.39 -8.24 -9.04
C LEU A 281 9.21 -8.82 -8.25
N TYR A 282 8.76 -8.13 -7.20
CA TYR A 282 7.57 -8.55 -6.46
C TYR A 282 6.30 -8.53 -7.32
N LEU A 283 6.12 -7.48 -8.13
CA LEU A 283 4.98 -7.35 -9.03
C LEU A 283 4.96 -8.49 -10.07
N ILE A 284 6.11 -8.72 -10.73
CA ILE A 284 6.26 -9.78 -11.74
C ILE A 284 6.02 -11.15 -11.11
N TYR A 285 6.61 -11.42 -9.94
CA TYR A 285 6.41 -12.68 -9.22
C TYR A 285 4.94 -12.94 -8.92
N GLY A 286 4.20 -11.92 -8.45
CA GLY A 286 2.78 -12.05 -8.17
C GLY A 286 1.94 -12.33 -9.41
N LEU A 287 2.29 -11.74 -10.56
CA LEU A 287 1.60 -11.98 -11.84
C LEU A 287 1.93 -13.35 -12.44
N VAL A 288 3.17 -13.80 -12.33
CA VAL A 288 3.63 -15.07 -12.93
C VAL A 288 3.24 -16.28 -12.07
N ARG A 289 3.20 -16.13 -10.74
CA ARG A 289 2.88 -17.22 -9.79
C ARG A 289 1.61 -18.00 -10.13
N PRO A 290 0.47 -17.40 -10.53
CA PRO A 290 -0.73 -18.15 -10.92
C PRO A 290 -0.54 -19.00 -12.19
N LEU A 291 0.38 -18.58 -13.08
CA LEU A 291 0.65 -19.26 -14.35
C LEU A 291 1.59 -20.45 -14.18
N LEU A 292 2.33 -20.51 -13.08
CA LEU A 292 3.25 -21.62 -12.79
C LEU A 292 2.49 -22.91 -12.48
N SER A 293 3.01 -24.05 -12.95
CA SER A 293 2.43 -25.36 -12.67
C SER A 293 2.36 -25.62 -11.17
N LYS A 294 1.35 -26.40 -10.71
CA LYS A 294 1.18 -26.70 -9.28
C LYS A 294 2.45 -27.29 -8.65
N LYS A 295 3.23 -28.08 -9.40
CA LYS A 295 4.48 -28.70 -8.95
C LYS A 295 5.58 -27.66 -8.73
N LEU A 296 5.77 -26.73 -9.67
CA LEU A 296 6.76 -25.65 -9.58
C LEU A 296 6.39 -24.64 -8.48
N ARG A 297 5.08 -24.37 -8.33
CA ARG A 297 4.57 -23.50 -7.26
C ARG A 297 4.86 -24.05 -5.88
N ARG A 298 4.76 -25.37 -5.68
CA ARG A 298 5.06 -26.06 -4.43
C ARG A 298 6.55 -25.99 -4.10
N SER A 299 7.39 -26.29 -5.10
CA SER A 299 8.86 -26.17 -4.98
C SER A 299 9.30 -24.76 -4.61
N LEU A 300 8.78 -23.72 -5.27
CA LEU A 300 9.10 -22.31 -4.96
C LEU A 300 8.61 -21.89 -3.56
N SER A 301 7.43 -22.38 -3.13
CA SER A 301 6.95 -22.08 -1.79
C SER A 301 7.76 -22.76 -0.69
N GLU A 302 8.31 -23.95 -0.96
CA GLU A 302 9.21 -24.67 -0.07
C GLU A 302 10.60 -24.02 -0.01
N THR A 303 11.06 -23.40 -1.10
CA THR A 303 12.37 -22.71 -1.14
C THR A 303 12.34 -21.33 -0.47
N ILE A 304 11.20 -20.62 -0.51
CA ILE A 304 11.05 -19.26 0.06
C ILE A 304 10.55 -19.31 1.50
N GLY A 305 9.88 -20.40 1.91
CA GLY A 305 9.25 -20.57 3.23
C GLY A 305 9.92 -21.64 4.10
N GLY A 306 11.10 -22.17 3.68
CA GLY A 306 11.87 -23.18 4.40
C GLY A 306 13.05 -22.62 5.18
#